data_d1857182d275ca3180341e7da132849f
#
_entry.id   d1857182d275ca3180341e7da132849f
#
_cell.length_a   1.000
_cell.length_b   1.000
_cell.length_c   1.000
_cell.angle_alpha   90.00
_cell.angle_beta   90.00
_cell.angle_gamma   90.00
#
_symmetry.space_group_name_H-M   'P 1'
#
loop_
_entity.id
_entity.type
_entity.pdbx_description
1 polymer ?
#
loop_
_entity_poly.entity_id
_entity_poly.type
_entity_poly.pdbx_seq_one_letter_code
_entity_poly.pdbx_strand_id
1 'polypeptide(L)'
;MAKAIPVNMKANIHDFKRIEKRLAQVKAELAADEKLTEKEKDARFESVLGHYTGPMTGLVWDADTNTISIAPGFHADADGNVVKD
;
A
#
# COMPACT_ATOMS: atom_id res chain seq x y z
N MET A 1 14.32 20.37 1.35
CA MET A 1 13.96 20.01 1.22
C MET A 1 13.27 19.37 1.24
N ALA A 2 13.22 18.99 1.42
CA ALA A 2 12.74 18.21 1.38
C ALA A 2 11.61 18.12 1.32
N LYS A 3 11.21 17.72 1.24
CA LYS A 3 10.33 17.53 1.17
C LYS A 3 9.58 16.84 1.42
N ALA A 4 9.24 16.79 1.69
CA ALA A 4 8.66 16.19 2.15
C ALA A 4 7.67 15.56 1.79
N ILE A 5 7.25 14.99 1.86
CA ILE A 5 6.45 14.37 1.62
C ILE A 5 5.37 14.37 1.62
N PRO A 6 5.07 14.28 1.25
CA PRO A 6 4.00 14.36 1.15
C PRO A 6 3.06 13.65 1.53
N VAL A 7 3.07 13.66 1.89
CA VAL A 7 2.44 13.18 2.40
C VAL A 7 1.24 12.95 2.17
N ASN A 8 1.04 13.21 1.97
CA ASN A 8 0.05 13.08 1.81
C ASN A 8 -0.44 12.48 0.94
N MET A 9 0.07 12.09 0.88
CA MET A 9 -0.24 11.38 0.08
C MET A 9 -1.57 11.07 0.02
N LYS A 10 -2.29 11.67 -0.69
CA LYS A 10 -3.62 11.33 -0.82
C LYS A 10 -3.73 10.10 -1.64
N ALA A 11 -4.30 9.08 -1.10
CA ALA A 11 -4.61 7.88 -1.85
C ALA A 11 -5.78 8.21 -2.76
N ASN A 12 -5.72 7.71 -4.00
CA ASN A 12 -6.78 7.94 -4.98
C ASN A 12 -7.15 6.60 -5.60
N ILE A 13 -8.45 6.36 -5.79
CA ILE A 13 -8.91 5.08 -6.31
C ILE A 13 -8.34 4.76 -7.69
N HIS A 14 -8.02 5.78 -8.47
CA HIS A 14 -7.43 5.58 -9.80
C HIS A 14 -6.00 5.05 -9.73
N ASP A 15 -5.36 5.14 -8.57
CA ASP A 15 -4.02 4.63 -8.39
C ASP A 15 -3.98 3.22 -7.79
N PHE A 16 -5.15 2.66 -7.44
CA PHE A 16 -5.19 1.37 -6.76
C PHE A 16 -4.50 0.27 -7.56
N LYS A 17 -4.78 0.21 -8.87
CA LYS A 17 -4.17 -0.84 -9.70
C LYS A 17 -2.66 -0.69 -9.79
N ARG A 18 -2.18 0.53 -9.84
CA ARG A 18 -0.75 0.80 -9.87
C ARG A 18 -0.09 0.35 -8.56
N ILE A 19 -0.74 0.66 -7.44
CA ILE A 19 -0.24 0.25 -6.13
C ILE A 19 -0.26 -1.27 -6.00
N GLU A 20 -1.35 -1.90 -6.43
CA GLU A 20 -1.48 -3.36 -6.40
C GLU A 20 -0.36 -4.01 -7.21
N LYS A 21 -0.10 -3.48 -8.39
CA LYS A 21 0.95 -4.01 -9.24
C LYS A 21 2.31 -3.87 -8.59
N ARG A 22 2.58 -2.72 -7.98
CA ARG A 22 3.84 -2.48 -7.30
C ARG A 22 4.04 -3.44 -6.13
N LEU A 23 3.00 -3.63 -5.33
CA LEU A 23 3.08 -4.53 -4.17
C LEU A 23 3.26 -5.98 -4.60
N ALA A 24 2.56 -6.39 -5.65
CA ALA A 24 2.72 -7.74 -6.18
C ALA A 24 4.15 -7.95 -6.69
N GLN A 25 4.71 -6.93 -7.34
CA GLN A 25 6.08 -7.00 -7.85
C GLN A 25 7.09 -7.13 -6.70
N VAL A 26 6.92 -6.33 -5.66
CA VAL A 26 7.81 -6.40 -4.49
C VAL A 26 7.70 -7.76 -3.83
N LYS A 27 6.49 -8.29 -3.70
CA LYS A 27 6.28 -9.60 -3.10
C LYS A 27 6.99 -10.68 -3.90
N ALA A 28 6.90 -10.62 -5.22
CA ALA A 28 7.57 -11.59 -6.08
C ALA A 28 9.09 -11.49 -5.97
N GLU A 29 9.61 -10.27 -5.92
CA GLU A 29 11.05 -10.07 -5.78
C GLU A 29 11.56 -10.62 -4.47
N LEU A 30 10.83 -10.40 -3.39
CA LEU A 30 11.21 -10.92 -2.08
C LEU A 30 11.13 -12.44 -2.05
N ALA A 31 10.09 -13.00 -2.65
CA ALA A 31 9.93 -14.45 -2.70
C ALA A 31 11.09 -15.13 -3.43
N ALA A 32 11.66 -14.44 -4.43
CA ALA A 32 12.76 -14.97 -5.21
C ALA A 32 14.13 -14.77 -4.55
N ASP A 33 14.19 -13.98 -3.48
CA ASP A 33 15.46 -13.68 -2.82
C ASP A 33 15.83 -14.82 -1.87
N GLU A 34 16.79 -15.63 -2.27
CA GLU A 34 17.20 -16.78 -1.49
C GLU A 34 18.03 -16.44 -0.26
N LYS A 35 18.47 -15.20 -0.15
CA LYS A 35 19.28 -14.77 0.98
C LYS A 35 18.47 -14.38 2.20
N LEU A 36 17.18 -14.18 2.02
CA LEU A 36 16.30 -13.74 3.11
C LEU A 36 15.52 -14.91 3.68
N THR A 37 15.35 -14.91 5.00
CA THR A 37 14.44 -15.86 5.64
C THR A 37 13.01 -15.42 5.39
N GLU A 38 12.06 -16.31 5.64
CA GLU A 38 10.65 -15.97 5.49
C GLU A 38 10.29 -14.80 6.39
N LYS A 39 10.83 -14.77 7.60
CA LYS A 39 10.57 -13.70 8.53
C LYS A 39 11.09 -12.36 8.00
N GLU A 40 12.28 -12.37 7.39
CA GLU A 40 12.84 -11.17 6.81
C GLU A 40 12.04 -10.69 5.61
N LYS A 41 11.56 -11.62 4.79
CA LYS A 41 10.72 -11.27 3.64
C LYS A 41 9.44 -10.60 4.10
N ASP A 42 8.80 -11.16 5.13
CA ASP A 42 7.59 -10.60 5.67
C ASP A 42 7.82 -9.19 6.22
N ALA A 43 8.92 -9.02 6.95
CA ALA A 43 9.24 -7.71 7.54
C ALA A 43 9.48 -6.66 6.46
N ARG A 44 10.17 -7.03 5.38
CA ARG A 44 10.44 -6.10 4.30
C ARG A 44 9.17 -5.75 3.54
N PHE A 45 8.32 -6.74 3.30
CA PHE A 45 7.06 -6.48 2.63
C PHE A 45 6.17 -5.56 3.48
N GLU A 46 6.10 -5.81 4.79
CA GLU A 46 5.34 -4.96 5.70
C GLU A 46 5.83 -3.51 5.66
N SER A 47 7.15 -3.32 5.58
CA SER A 47 7.73 -1.99 5.51
C SER A 47 7.29 -1.25 4.25
N VAL A 48 7.32 -1.93 3.09
CA VAL A 48 6.87 -1.33 1.84
C VAL A 48 5.36 -1.09 1.89
N LEU A 49 4.62 -2.08 2.39
CA LEU A 49 3.17 -2.00 2.48
C LEU A 49 2.74 -0.79 3.32
N GLY A 50 3.47 -0.50 4.39
CA GLY A 50 3.16 0.62 5.27
C GLY A 50 3.23 1.98 4.59
N HIS A 51 3.92 2.09 3.46
CA HIS A 51 3.96 3.33 2.68
C HIS A 51 2.65 3.59 1.96
N TYR A 52 1.88 2.54 1.69
CA TYR A 52 0.67 2.65 0.89
C TYR A 52 -0.60 2.44 1.70
N THR A 53 -0.51 1.76 2.83
CA THR A 53 -1.69 1.42 3.63
C THR A 53 -1.57 1.96 5.04
N GLY A 54 -2.68 1.94 5.77
CA GLY A 54 -2.71 2.35 7.16
C GLY A 54 -3.61 3.55 7.39
N PRO A 55 -3.65 4.06 8.63
CA PRO A 55 -4.58 5.15 8.98
C PRO A 55 -4.27 6.47 8.28
N MET A 56 -3.05 6.63 7.77
CA MET A 56 -2.70 7.86 7.06
C MET A 56 -3.27 7.91 5.65
N THR A 57 -3.42 6.74 5.02
CA THR A 57 -3.91 6.67 3.65
C THR A 57 -5.35 6.18 3.57
N GLY A 58 -5.82 5.47 4.60
CA GLY A 58 -7.15 4.88 4.57
C GLY A 58 -7.26 3.66 3.68
N LEU A 59 -6.15 2.99 3.38
CA LEU A 59 -6.15 1.81 2.53
C LEU A 59 -5.79 0.56 3.31
N VAL A 60 -6.30 -0.58 2.86
CA VAL A 60 -5.93 -1.88 3.40
C VAL A 60 -5.56 -2.81 2.26
N TRP A 61 -4.67 -3.74 2.57
CA TRP A 61 -4.18 -4.72 1.61
C TRP A 61 -4.80 -6.08 1.93
N ASP A 62 -5.35 -6.72 0.90
CA ASP A 62 -5.88 -8.08 1.03
C ASP A 62 -4.87 -9.03 0.41
N ALA A 63 -4.19 -9.79 1.27
CA ALA A 63 -3.16 -10.71 0.83
C ALA A 63 -3.71 -11.90 0.03
N ASP A 64 -4.96 -12.25 0.27
CA ASP A 64 -5.58 -13.38 -0.42
C ASP A 64 -5.85 -13.09 -1.88
N THR A 65 -6.20 -11.85 -2.17
CA THR A 65 -6.54 -11.44 -3.54
C THR A 65 -5.52 -10.50 -4.14
N ASN A 66 -4.53 -10.06 -3.35
CA ASN A 66 -3.51 -9.10 -3.77
C ASN A 66 -4.14 -7.79 -4.25
N THR A 67 -5.15 -7.33 -3.54
CA THR A 67 -5.86 -6.11 -3.91
C THR A 67 -5.84 -5.09 -2.79
N ILE A 68 -6.04 -3.83 -3.21
CA ILE A 68 -6.15 -2.70 -2.29
C ILE A 68 -7.63 -2.35 -2.17
N SER A 69 -8.07 -2.01 -0.98
CA SER A 69 -9.42 -1.51 -0.77
C SER A 69 -9.40 -0.39 0.26
N ILE A 70 -10.53 0.29 0.38
CA ILE A 70 -10.67 1.40 1.32
C ILE A 70 -10.96 0.84 2.69
N ALA A 71 -10.23 1.33 3.70
CA ALA A 71 -10.40 0.86 5.07
C ALA A 71 -11.73 1.35 5.65
N PRO A 72 -12.27 0.62 6.64
CA PRO A 72 -13.46 1.11 7.35
C PRO A 72 -13.17 2.49 7.96
N GLY A 73 -14.15 3.38 7.88
CA GLY A 73 -14.00 4.74 8.38
C GLY A 73 -13.49 5.71 7.33
N PHE A 74 -13.29 5.25 6.11
CA PHE A 74 -12.85 6.07 4.99
C PHE A 74 -13.76 5.85 3.80
N HIS A 75 -13.72 6.80 2.86
CA HIS A 75 -14.49 6.68 1.62
C HIS A 75 -13.81 7.49 0.53
N ALA A 76 -14.20 7.22 -0.73
CA ALA A 76 -13.69 7.99 -1.86
C ALA A 76 -14.62 9.18 -2.09
N ASP A 77 -14.03 10.36 -2.26
CA ASP A 77 -14.81 11.55 -2.57
C ASP A 77 -15.11 11.63 -4.07
N ALA A 78 -15.68 12.75 -4.52
CA ALA A 78 -16.08 12.91 -5.91
C ALA A 78 -14.90 12.85 -6.88
N ASP A 79 -13.71 13.20 -6.40
CA ASP A 79 -12.49 13.15 -7.22
C ASP A 79 -11.78 11.81 -7.13
N GLY A 80 -12.29 10.90 -6.32
CA GLY A 80 -11.67 9.60 -6.13
C GLY A 80 -10.62 9.56 -5.04
N ASN A 81 -10.43 10.66 -4.33
CA ASN A 81 -9.49 10.69 -3.20
C ASN A 81 -10.09 9.99 -1.99
N VAL A 82 -9.27 9.19 -1.31
CA VAL A 82 -9.71 8.50 -0.10
C VAL A 82 -9.62 9.49 1.06
N VAL A 83 -10.74 9.72 1.69
CA VAL A 83 -10.83 10.68 2.79
C VAL A 83 -11.50 10.02 3.97
N LYS A 84 -11.24 10.56 5.14
CA LYS A 84 -11.82 10.03 6.37
C LYS A 84 -13.28 10.45 6.47
N ASP A 85 -14.13 9.52 6.94
CA ASP A 85 -15.55 9.79 7.15
C ASP A 85 -15.83 10.94 8.12
#